data_2fe692e759ee72cb2e433d8ce025dbdb
#
_entry.id   2fe692e759ee72cb2e433d8ce025dbdb
#
_cell.length_a   1.000
_cell.length_b   1.000
_cell.length_c   1.000
_cell.angle_alpha   90.00
_cell.angle_beta   90.00
_cell.angle_gamma   90.00
#
_symmetry.space_group_name_H-M   'P 1'
#
loop_
_entity.id
_entity.type
_entity.pdbx_description
1 polymer ?
#
loop_
_entity_poly.entity_id
_entity_poly.type
_entity_poly.pdbx_seq_one_letter_code
_entity_poly.pdbx_strand_id
1 'polypeptide(L)'
;GEEGKDYVLTEDGHATFPEGVNKDNADYYNMLPAWMLPCEYTTYVWEGDDIDLWEKTKEFNNNAMKSKALGFSFDSSEVSAEYTALTNVWTEYADGLVFGMIDPAVGIPELNKRLEDAGIETYIAAKTEALNAWAAENGIE
;
A
#
# COMPACT_ATOMS: atom_id res chain seq x y z
N GLY A 1 8.31 15.16 -17.80
CA GLY A 1 9.32 16.00 -18.45
C GLY A 1 9.11 16.12 -19.95
N GLU A 2 9.83 16.97 -20.59
CA GLU A 2 9.82 17.24 -22.04
C GLU A 2 11.04 16.58 -22.68
N GLU A 3 10.82 15.75 -23.72
CA GLU A 3 11.91 15.10 -24.45
C GLU A 3 12.83 16.15 -25.15
N GLY A 4 14.12 15.94 -25.07
CA GLY A 4 15.14 16.87 -25.55
C GLY A 4 15.52 17.98 -24.57
N LYS A 5 14.71 18.19 -23.51
CA LYS A 5 14.97 19.19 -22.48
C LYS A 5 15.24 18.52 -21.12
N ASP A 6 14.33 17.67 -20.66
CA ASP A 6 14.39 17.05 -19.35
C ASP A 6 14.96 15.63 -19.42
N TYR A 7 14.77 14.95 -20.54
CA TYR A 7 15.33 13.64 -20.86
C TYR A 7 15.53 13.47 -22.36
N VAL A 8 16.35 12.51 -22.74
CA VAL A 8 16.51 12.03 -24.11
C VAL A 8 16.42 10.50 -24.10
N LEU A 9 16.06 9.91 -25.24
CA LEU A 9 16.07 8.46 -25.39
C LEU A 9 17.37 8.01 -26.02
N THR A 10 17.95 6.95 -25.46
CA THR A 10 19.11 6.25 -26.02
C THR A 10 18.69 5.38 -27.23
N GLU A 11 19.64 4.86 -28.00
CA GLU A 11 19.36 4.01 -29.16
C GLU A 11 18.59 2.71 -28.79
N ASP A 12 18.78 2.21 -27.57
CA ASP A 12 18.11 1.01 -27.04
C ASP A 12 16.82 1.32 -26.27
N GLY A 13 16.39 2.58 -26.21
CA GLY A 13 15.09 3.02 -25.67
C GLY A 13 15.07 3.39 -24.20
N HIS A 14 16.22 3.45 -23.51
CA HIS A 14 16.26 3.98 -22.16
C HIS A 14 16.10 5.51 -22.15
N ALA A 15 15.53 6.04 -21.06
CA ALA A 15 15.62 7.47 -20.79
C ALA A 15 16.96 7.79 -20.09
N THR A 16 17.58 8.90 -20.48
CA THR A 16 18.76 9.43 -19.81
C THR A 16 18.72 10.96 -19.81
N PHE A 17 19.60 11.60 -19.05
CA PHE A 17 19.69 13.06 -19.04
C PHE A 17 20.30 13.59 -20.34
N PRO A 18 19.82 14.76 -20.85
CA PRO A 18 20.47 15.49 -21.92
C PRO A 18 21.87 15.96 -21.49
N GLU A 19 22.70 16.33 -22.46
CA GLU A 19 24.02 16.89 -22.20
C GLU A 19 23.93 18.10 -21.24
N GLY A 20 24.73 18.10 -20.18
CA GLY A 20 24.77 19.17 -19.17
C GLY A 20 23.66 19.10 -18.10
N VAL A 21 22.72 18.18 -18.21
CA VAL A 21 21.68 17.93 -17.22
C VAL A 21 22.03 16.68 -16.39
N ASN A 22 21.71 16.72 -15.12
CA ASN A 22 21.90 15.60 -14.21
C ASN A 22 20.86 15.67 -13.07
N LYS A 23 20.86 14.68 -12.16
CA LYS A 23 19.91 14.59 -11.04
C LYS A 23 19.89 15.81 -10.10
N ASP A 24 20.95 16.61 -10.08
CA ASP A 24 21.08 17.75 -9.16
C ASP A 24 20.57 19.06 -9.78
N ASN A 25 20.46 19.14 -11.11
CA ASN A 25 20.02 20.32 -11.83
C ASN A 25 18.82 20.11 -12.77
N ALA A 26 18.28 18.89 -12.83
CA ALA A 26 17.09 18.61 -13.61
C ALA A 26 15.83 19.20 -12.98
N ASP A 27 14.99 19.86 -13.77
CA ASP A 27 13.78 20.53 -13.29
C ASP A 27 12.74 19.54 -12.72
N TYR A 28 12.67 18.29 -13.24
CA TYR A 28 11.62 17.33 -12.95
C TYR A 28 12.06 16.03 -12.23
N TYR A 29 13.34 15.79 -12.07
CA TYR A 29 13.86 14.50 -11.59
C TYR A 29 13.29 14.04 -10.23
N ASN A 30 13.02 14.95 -9.32
CA ASN A 30 12.53 14.64 -7.98
C ASN A 30 11.16 15.24 -7.64
N MET A 31 10.44 15.76 -8.64
CA MET A 31 9.16 16.45 -8.36
C MET A 31 8.02 15.51 -8.02
N LEU A 32 8.00 14.31 -8.60
CA LEU A 32 6.95 13.32 -8.36
C LEU A 32 7.60 12.00 -7.99
N PRO A 33 7.51 11.57 -6.72
CA PRO A 33 7.89 10.21 -6.36
C PRO A 33 7.10 9.19 -7.18
N ALA A 34 7.77 8.14 -7.64
CA ALA A 34 7.17 7.11 -8.52
C ALA A 34 5.86 6.55 -7.97
N TRP A 35 5.74 6.39 -6.64
CA TRP A 35 4.52 5.91 -5.98
C TRP A 35 3.31 6.87 -6.07
N MET A 36 3.51 8.11 -6.52
CA MET A 36 2.42 9.06 -6.81
C MET A 36 1.90 8.95 -8.24
N LEU A 37 2.61 8.22 -9.12
CA LEU A 37 2.17 8.03 -10.50
C LEU A 37 1.04 7.00 -10.56
N PRO A 38 -0.01 7.24 -11.38
CA PRO A 38 -1.12 6.29 -11.53
C PRO A 38 -0.68 4.93 -12.07
N CYS A 39 0.36 4.90 -12.89
CA CYS A 39 0.89 3.70 -13.50
C CYS A 39 2.36 3.90 -13.92
N GLU A 40 3.28 3.22 -13.27
CA GLU A 40 4.71 3.28 -13.61
C GLU A 40 5.04 2.54 -14.91
N TYR A 41 4.26 1.53 -15.28
CA TYR A 41 4.47 0.73 -16.51
C TYR A 41 4.38 1.54 -17.81
N THR A 42 3.93 2.79 -17.74
CA THR A 42 3.87 3.71 -18.89
C THR A 42 5.07 4.65 -18.97
N THR A 43 6.01 4.54 -18.03
CA THR A 43 7.23 5.35 -18.02
C THR A 43 8.35 4.64 -18.78
N TYR A 44 9.27 5.42 -19.33
CA TYR A 44 10.52 4.87 -19.89
C TYR A 44 11.40 4.31 -18.77
N VAL A 45 12.11 3.23 -19.07
CA VAL A 45 13.15 2.71 -18.16
C VAL A 45 14.36 3.62 -18.23
N TRP A 46 14.93 3.92 -17.08
CA TRP A 46 16.07 4.80 -16.99
C TRP A 46 17.37 4.06 -17.31
N GLU A 47 18.32 4.75 -17.93
CA GLU A 47 19.65 4.20 -18.22
C GLU A 47 20.32 3.68 -16.95
N GLY A 48 20.80 2.43 -17.01
CA GLY A 48 21.37 1.72 -15.88
C GLY A 48 20.47 0.64 -15.28
N ASP A 49 19.17 0.67 -15.58
CA ASP A 49 18.22 -0.39 -15.26
C ASP A 49 18.05 -1.34 -16.46
N ASP A 50 17.43 -2.50 -16.23
CA ASP A 50 17.13 -3.47 -17.28
C ASP A 50 15.98 -2.94 -18.14
N ILE A 51 16.15 -2.90 -19.47
CA ILE A 51 15.12 -2.39 -20.39
C ILE A 51 13.78 -3.13 -20.23
N ASP A 52 13.81 -4.40 -19.82
CA ASP A 52 12.64 -5.24 -19.58
C ASP A 52 12.10 -5.09 -18.14
N LEU A 53 12.50 -4.04 -17.40
CA LEU A 53 12.11 -3.86 -15.99
C LEU A 53 10.61 -3.97 -15.77
N TRP A 54 9.81 -3.32 -16.61
CA TRP A 54 8.35 -3.31 -16.45
C TRP A 54 7.72 -4.64 -16.79
N GLU A 55 8.21 -5.34 -17.82
CA GLU A 55 7.78 -6.70 -18.17
C GLU A 55 8.08 -7.68 -17.05
N LYS A 56 9.30 -7.65 -16.52
CA LYS A 56 9.73 -8.49 -15.39
C LYS A 56 8.93 -8.20 -14.12
N THR A 57 8.68 -6.91 -13.84
CA THR A 57 7.86 -6.49 -12.69
C THR A 57 6.42 -6.99 -12.84
N LYS A 58 5.84 -6.89 -14.04
CA LYS A 58 4.50 -7.40 -14.33
C LYS A 58 4.41 -8.90 -14.20
N GLU A 59 5.40 -9.62 -14.70
CA GLU A 59 5.51 -11.07 -14.55
C GLU A 59 5.61 -11.48 -13.08
N PHE A 60 6.50 -10.83 -12.31
CA PHE A 60 6.62 -11.03 -10.87
C PHE A 60 5.28 -10.84 -10.15
N ASN A 61 4.58 -9.74 -10.41
CA ASN A 61 3.29 -9.44 -9.80
C ASN A 61 2.19 -10.44 -10.22
N ASN A 62 2.21 -10.92 -11.47
CA ASN A 62 1.24 -11.92 -11.95
C ASN A 62 1.46 -13.29 -11.32
N ASN A 63 2.72 -13.63 -11.01
CA ASN A 63 3.10 -14.89 -10.36
C ASN A 63 2.93 -14.82 -8.82
N ALA A 64 2.65 -13.65 -8.25
CA ALA A 64 2.41 -13.50 -6.83
C ALA A 64 1.15 -14.27 -6.41
N MET A 65 1.21 -14.91 -5.25
CA MET A 65 0.06 -15.58 -4.65
C MET A 65 -0.98 -14.54 -4.24
N LYS A 66 -2.17 -14.62 -4.83
CA LYS A 66 -3.26 -13.69 -4.55
C LYS A 66 -4.12 -14.21 -3.41
N SER A 67 -4.50 -13.31 -2.50
CA SER A 67 -5.49 -13.63 -1.47
C SER A 67 -6.82 -14.03 -2.10
N LYS A 68 -7.49 -15.03 -1.53
CA LYS A 68 -8.87 -15.38 -1.91
C LYS A 68 -9.85 -14.24 -1.64
N ALA A 69 -9.53 -13.34 -0.72
CA ALA A 69 -10.32 -12.14 -0.40
C ALA A 69 -9.94 -10.91 -1.25
N LEU A 70 -9.17 -11.07 -2.33
CA LEU A 70 -8.80 -9.96 -3.20
C LEU A 70 -10.04 -9.36 -3.87
N GLY A 71 -10.27 -8.06 -3.63
CA GLY A 71 -11.46 -7.33 -4.11
C GLY A 71 -12.59 -7.22 -3.09
N PHE A 72 -12.50 -7.91 -1.94
CA PHE A 72 -13.44 -7.70 -0.84
C PHE A 72 -13.27 -6.31 -0.22
N SER A 73 -14.39 -5.61 -0.03
CA SER A 73 -14.44 -4.35 0.71
C SER A 73 -15.52 -4.45 1.78
N PHE A 74 -15.17 -4.15 3.03
CA PHE A 74 -16.11 -4.20 4.15
C PHE A 74 -16.76 -2.84 4.38
N ASP A 75 -18.09 -2.79 4.32
CA ASP A 75 -18.87 -1.64 4.78
C ASP A 75 -19.12 -1.76 6.28
N SER A 76 -18.49 -0.87 7.05
CA SER A 76 -18.60 -0.84 8.52
C SER A 76 -19.75 0.02 9.05
N SER A 77 -20.68 0.47 8.22
CA SER A 77 -21.76 1.39 8.60
C SER A 77 -22.60 0.87 9.76
N GLU A 78 -22.93 -0.44 9.77
CA GLU A 78 -23.74 -1.07 10.81
C GLU A 78 -23.00 -1.27 12.15
N VAL A 79 -21.67 -1.25 12.14
CA VAL A 79 -20.80 -1.39 13.32
C VAL A 79 -19.90 -0.16 13.50
N SER A 80 -20.39 1.00 13.10
CA SER A 80 -19.61 2.24 13.11
C SER A 80 -19.26 2.72 14.52
N ALA A 81 -20.08 2.41 15.53
CA ALA A 81 -19.82 2.71 16.92
C ALA A 81 -18.62 1.90 17.43
N GLU A 82 -18.62 0.60 17.20
CA GLU A 82 -17.52 -0.31 17.55
C GLU A 82 -16.26 0.08 16.77
N TYR A 83 -16.35 0.36 15.46
CA TYR A 83 -15.21 0.81 14.66
C TYR A 83 -14.56 2.07 15.26
N THR A 84 -15.37 3.06 15.66
CA THR A 84 -14.88 4.29 16.29
C THR A 84 -14.22 4.01 17.63
N ALA A 85 -14.86 3.19 18.49
CA ALA A 85 -14.32 2.83 19.79
C ALA A 85 -12.98 2.08 19.68
N LEU A 86 -12.91 1.11 18.78
CA LEU A 86 -11.69 0.34 18.49
C LEU A 86 -10.55 1.22 17.96
N THR A 87 -10.86 2.16 17.06
CA THR A 87 -9.88 3.10 16.52
C THR A 87 -9.31 4.01 17.62
N ASN A 88 -10.15 4.48 18.54
CA ASN A 88 -9.71 5.29 19.67
C ASN A 88 -8.77 4.50 20.61
N VAL A 89 -9.13 3.25 20.96
CA VAL A 89 -8.28 2.37 21.76
C VAL A 89 -6.94 2.13 21.07
N TRP A 90 -6.96 1.81 19.77
CA TRP A 90 -5.74 1.60 18.99
C TRP A 90 -4.83 2.84 19.01
N THR A 91 -5.39 4.02 18.77
CA THR A 91 -4.63 5.28 18.75
C THR A 91 -4.00 5.61 20.11
N GLU A 92 -4.67 5.28 21.22
CA GLU A 92 -4.14 5.47 22.57
C GLU A 92 -2.86 4.64 22.84
N TYR A 93 -2.77 3.42 22.30
CA TYR A 93 -1.67 2.49 22.59
C TYR A 93 -0.60 2.39 21.50
N ALA A 94 -0.96 2.62 20.23
CA ALA A 94 -0.11 2.29 19.08
C ALA A 94 1.27 2.95 19.16
N ASP A 95 1.31 4.26 19.31
CA ASP A 95 2.57 5.01 19.35
C ASP A 95 3.43 4.61 20.56
N GLY A 96 2.81 4.42 21.70
CA GLY A 96 3.51 4.01 22.93
C GLY A 96 4.18 2.64 22.80
N LEU A 97 3.53 1.70 22.14
CA LEU A 97 4.05 0.35 21.89
C LEU A 97 5.08 0.34 20.75
N VAL A 98 4.79 1.00 19.62
CA VAL A 98 5.67 1.01 18.43
C VAL A 98 7.01 1.70 18.72
N PHE A 99 6.99 2.82 19.47
CA PHE A 99 8.20 3.56 19.82
C PHE A 99 8.84 3.11 21.14
N GLY A 100 8.34 2.05 21.77
CA GLY A 100 8.93 1.48 22.99
C GLY A 100 8.78 2.32 24.24
N MET A 101 7.78 3.21 24.28
CA MET A 101 7.45 4.01 25.47
C MET A 101 6.60 3.22 26.47
N ILE A 102 5.95 2.16 26.03
CA ILE A 102 5.17 1.23 26.85
C ILE A 102 5.84 -0.13 26.79
N ASP A 103 6.06 -0.77 27.93
CA ASP A 103 6.55 -2.16 27.97
C ASP A 103 5.52 -3.09 27.29
N PRO A 104 5.89 -3.80 26.21
CA PRO A 104 4.97 -4.70 25.50
C PRO A 104 4.37 -5.81 26.39
N ALA A 105 5.11 -6.27 27.40
CA ALA A 105 4.65 -7.29 28.32
C ALA A 105 3.44 -6.82 29.18
N VAL A 106 3.31 -5.52 29.35
CA VAL A 106 2.20 -4.90 30.09
C VAL A 106 1.17 -4.34 29.12
N GLY A 107 1.62 -3.57 28.12
CA GLY A 107 0.74 -2.82 27.23
C GLY A 107 -0.08 -3.69 26.29
N ILE A 108 0.47 -4.83 25.79
CA ILE A 108 -0.29 -5.70 24.87
C ILE A 108 -1.48 -6.39 25.55
N PRO A 109 -1.34 -7.00 26.74
CA PRO A 109 -2.49 -7.53 27.46
C PRO A 109 -3.57 -6.49 27.78
N GLU A 110 -3.15 -5.27 28.16
CA GLU A 110 -4.07 -4.18 28.42
C GLU A 110 -4.79 -3.70 27.17
N LEU A 111 -4.06 -3.50 26.06
CA LEU A 111 -4.63 -3.19 24.76
C LEU A 111 -5.68 -4.22 24.35
N ASN A 112 -5.36 -5.51 24.42
CA ASN A 112 -6.30 -6.58 24.04
C ASN A 112 -7.58 -6.51 24.87
N LYS A 113 -7.45 -6.35 26.19
CA LYS A 113 -8.62 -6.20 27.07
C LYS A 113 -9.47 -4.97 26.70
N ARG A 114 -8.84 -3.84 26.39
CA ARG A 114 -9.53 -2.62 25.97
C ARG A 114 -10.23 -2.77 24.60
N LEU A 115 -9.65 -3.53 23.69
CA LEU A 115 -10.27 -3.86 22.40
C LEU A 115 -11.48 -4.79 22.59
N GLU A 116 -11.41 -5.77 23.52
CA GLU A 116 -12.55 -6.61 23.89
C GLU A 116 -13.70 -5.77 24.47
N ASP A 117 -13.39 -4.90 25.43
CA ASP A 117 -14.36 -3.98 26.05
C ASP A 117 -14.96 -2.99 25.03
N ALA A 118 -14.24 -2.65 23.97
CA ALA A 118 -14.68 -1.77 22.87
C ALA A 118 -15.49 -2.48 21.77
N GLY A 119 -15.72 -3.80 21.89
CA GLY A 119 -16.58 -4.55 20.98
C GLY A 119 -15.90 -5.18 19.76
N ILE A 120 -14.62 -5.56 19.87
CA ILE A 120 -13.87 -6.17 18.76
C ILE A 120 -14.54 -7.45 18.25
N GLU A 121 -15.15 -8.25 19.12
CA GLU A 121 -15.86 -9.48 18.74
C GLU A 121 -17.06 -9.19 17.83
N THR A 122 -17.83 -8.15 18.14
CA THR A 122 -18.96 -7.70 17.30
C THR A 122 -18.47 -7.25 15.93
N TYR A 123 -17.40 -6.48 15.90
CA TYR A 123 -16.79 -6.02 14.64
C TYR A 123 -16.26 -7.17 13.78
N ILE A 124 -15.56 -8.14 14.40
CA ILE A 124 -15.03 -9.34 13.71
C ILE A 124 -16.18 -10.19 13.18
N ALA A 125 -17.24 -10.40 13.94
CA ALA A 125 -18.40 -11.18 13.53
C ALA A 125 -19.07 -10.56 12.28
N ALA A 126 -19.35 -9.26 12.30
CA ALA A 126 -19.94 -8.55 11.17
C ALA A 126 -19.05 -8.61 9.91
N LYS A 127 -17.74 -8.39 10.07
CA LYS A 127 -16.79 -8.48 8.96
C LYS A 127 -16.66 -9.88 8.39
N THR A 128 -16.71 -10.91 9.25
CA THR A 128 -16.66 -12.31 8.83
C THR A 128 -17.91 -12.72 8.07
N GLU A 129 -19.08 -12.28 8.52
CA GLU A 129 -20.36 -12.52 7.83
C GLU A 129 -20.34 -11.88 6.44
N ALA A 130 -19.95 -10.63 6.35
CA ALA A 130 -19.82 -9.91 5.07
C ALA A 130 -18.83 -10.58 4.11
N LEU A 131 -17.66 -11.04 4.62
CA LEU A 131 -16.68 -11.76 3.82
C LEU A 131 -17.21 -13.08 3.29
N ASN A 132 -17.91 -13.85 4.13
CA ASN A 132 -18.49 -15.12 3.72
C ASN A 132 -19.61 -14.95 2.69
N ALA A 133 -20.46 -13.93 2.83
CA ALA A 133 -21.48 -13.59 1.85
C ALA A 133 -20.85 -13.20 0.51
N TRP A 134 -19.86 -12.32 0.53
CA TRP A 134 -19.12 -11.92 -0.66
C TRP A 134 -18.41 -13.12 -1.34
N ALA A 135 -17.78 -14.00 -0.56
CA ALA A 135 -17.12 -15.19 -1.09
C ALA A 135 -18.11 -16.12 -1.80
N ALA A 136 -19.28 -16.35 -1.20
CA ALA A 136 -20.34 -17.16 -1.79
C ALA A 136 -20.87 -16.57 -3.12
N GLU A 137 -21.08 -15.24 -3.16
CA GLU A 137 -21.52 -14.52 -4.38
C GLU A 137 -20.47 -14.59 -5.51
N ASN A 138 -19.18 -14.65 -5.17
CA ASN A 138 -18.07 -14.68 -6.13
C ASN A 138 -17.55 -16.10 -6.42
N GLY A 139 -18.20 -17.16 -5.90
CA GLY A 139 -17.82 -18.55 -6.12
C GLY A 139 -16.44 -18.92 -5.55
N ILE A 140 -16.05 -18.29 -4.45
CA ILE A 140 -14.77 -18.50 -3.76
C ILE A 140 -15.00 -19.50 -2.61
N GLU A 141 -14.26 -20.63 -2.62
CA GLU A 141 -14.24 -21.66 -1.59
C GLU A 141 -13.04 -21.54 -0.64
#